data_d43d74615344a8848cc37db3a5516e7a
#
_entry.id   d43d74615344a8848cc37db3a5516e7a
#
_cell.length_a   1.000
_cell.length_b   1.000
_cell.length_c   1.000
_cell.angle_alpha   90.00
_cell.angle_beta   90.00
_cell.angle_gamma   90.00
#
_symmetry.space_group_name_H-M   'P 1'
#
loop_
_entity.id
_entity.type
_entity.pdbx_description
1 polymer ?
#
loop_
_entity_poly.entity_id
_entity_poly.type
_entity_poly.pdbx_seq_one_letter_code
_entity_poly.pdbx_strand_id
1 'polypeptide(L)'
;MQYDFDQVVDRSKNLSAKYDERVKKFGIDDVIPLWIADMDFRTAQPVIDALKARAEEGIWGYTARPASYFEAVKNWQKRRNGWDTDTTLMSFSPGVVQTLSVMIRLYTPQNGNVLIQTPVYGEFYDMTELAGRHVIENQLVEQDGAWTVDWADFEKKLRSADIFLLCNPHNPLGIVWTEEELRRMMELCLKHHVLVVSDEIHSDLIFHGKRHIPTASLSPEIAANVVTGISATKTFNLAGLQASTAVFPNAHMKAMFDKFWTDMDIHRNNAFSVTAMEVAFNEGEEWLEQLLPYISANFDFVVDYCKQHIPKIRTYAPDATYLMWLDCRDLGLSNEALHDFMIQKAKLGLNDGCAFGRSLNGYMRLNAACPRSVLEQAMRQLEAAVNSL
;
A
#
# COMPACT_ATOMS: atom_id res chain seq x y z
N MET A 1 -1.84 26.62 3.08
CA MET A 1 -0.87 26.83 1.94
C MET A 1 -1.48 26.17 0.71
N GLN A 2 -1.35 26.74 -0.49
CA GLN A 2 -1.79 26.10 -1.72
C GLN A 2 -0.64 25.26 -2.30
N TYR A 3 -0.91 24.01 -2.64
CA TYR A 3 0.05 23.09 -3.24
C TYR A 3 -0.19 22.95 -4.74
N ASP A 4 0.88 22.88 -5.51
CA ASP A 4 0.85 22.70 -6.97
C ASP A 4 1.22 21.25 -7.30
N PHE A 5 0.23 20.44 -7.65
CA PHE A 5 0.40 19.04 -8.08
C PHE A 5 0.57 18.89 -9.60
N ASP A 6 0.46 19.96 -10.37
CA ASP A 6 0.76 19.94 -11.82
C ASP A 6 2.27 20.11 -12.09
N GLN A 7 3.04 20.50 -11.09
CA GLN A 7 4.48 20.65 -11.21
C GLN A 7 5.14 19.29 -11.49
N VAL A 8 5.73 19.13 -12.67
CA VAL A 8 6.56 17.96 -13.01
C VAL A 8 7.92 18.12 -12.32
N VAL A 9 8.24 17.21 -11.41
CA VAL A 9 9.54 17.17 -10.74
C VAL A 9 10.45 16.21 -11.48
N ASP A 10 11.60 16.70 -11.94
CA ASP A 10 12.63 15.84 -12.52
C ASP A 10 13.23 14.92 -11.44
N ARG A 11 12.96 13.63 -11.54
CA ARG A 11 13.45 12.59 -10.63
C ARG A 11 14.64 11.80 -11.17
N SER A 12 15.18 12.16 -12.33
CA SER A 12 16.26 11.43 -13.00
C SER A 12 17.62 11.50 -12.28
N LYS A 13 17.75 12.34 -11.22
CA LYS A 13 19.01 12.55 -10.50
C LYS A 13 18.87 12.49 -8.99
N ASN A 14 17.79 11.89 -8.49
CA ASN A 14 17.52 11.84 -7.05
C ASN A 14 17.54 10.41 -6.46
N LEU A 15 18.19 9.48 -7.15
CA LEU A 15 18.30 8.08 -6.74
C LEU A 15 16.93 7.40 -6.56
N SER A 16 15.96 7.78 -7.38
CA SER A 16 14.63 7.22 -7.37
C SER A 16 14.60 5.84 -8.02
N ALA A 17 14.31 4.79 -7.26
CA ALA A 17 14.17 3.44 -7.82
C ALA A 17 13.15 3.40 -8.98
N LYS A 18 12.03 4.16 -8.84
CA LYS A 18 11.00 4.26 -9.89
C LYS A 18 11.55 4.72 -11.24
N TYR A 19 12.52 5.63 -11.24
CA TYR A 19 13.13 6.22 -12.44
C TYR A 19 14.47 5.58 -12.81
N ASP A 20 15.34 5.35 -11.84
CA ASP A 20 16.71 4.93 -12.09
C ASP A 20 16.83 3.41 -12.35
N GLU A 21 15.85 2.61 -11.88
CA GLU A 21 15.82 1.16 -12.13
C GLU A 21 15.00 0.75 -13.37
N ARG A 22 14.59 1.70 -14.25
CA ARG A 22 13.80 1.39 -15.45
C ARG A 22 14.48 0.36 -16.35
N VAL A 23 15.78 0.56 -16.65
CA VAL A 23 16.54 -0.40 -17.48
C VAL A 23 16.60 -1.78 -16.83
N LYS A 24 16.84 -1.84 -15.53
CA LYS A 24 16.86 -3.12 -14.78
C LYS A 24 15.51 -3.81 -14.80
N LYS A 25 14.40 -3.05 -14.71
CA LYS A 25 13.04 -3.59 -14.61
C LYS A 25 12.40 -3.89 -15.95
N PHE A 26 12.61 -3.02 -16.94
CA PHE A 26 11.91 -3.03 -18.23
C PHE A 26 12.84 -3.24 -19.46
N GLY A 27 14.15 -3.31 -19.23
CA GLY A 27 15.13 -3.47 -20.31
C GLY A 27 15.43 -2.19 -21.11
N ILE A 28 14.65 -1.13 -20.90
CA ILE A 28 14.78 0.18 -21.60
C ILE A 28 14.55 1.32 -20.62
N ASP A 29 14.99 2.53 -20.93
CA ASP A 29 14.90 3.73 -20.09
C ASP A 29 13.85 4.75 -20.56
N ASP A 30 13.29 4.57 -21.75
CA ASP A 30 12.36 5.49 -22.40
C ASP A 30 10.88 5.19 -22.09
N VAL A 31 10.58 4.50 -20.98
CA VAL A 31 9.21 4.28 -20.49
C VAL A 31 8.80 5.36 -19.50
N ILE A 32 7.51 5.72 -19.50
CA ILE A 32 6.88 6.49 -18.43
C ILE A 32 6.68 5.54 -17.24
N PRO A 33 7.38 5.74 -16.09
CA PRO A 33 7.31 4.79 -14.99
C PRO A 33 6.10 5.04 -14.09
N LEU A 34 5.09 4.20 -14.19
CA LEU A 34 3.87 4.23 -13.38
C LEU A 34 3.69 2.93 -12.56
N TRP A 35 4.79 2.30 -12.15
CA TRP A 35 4.84 0.96 -11.53
C TRP A 35 5.00 0.96 -10.01
N ILE A 36 5.95 1.73 -9.45
CA ILE A 36 6.15 1.79 -8.00
C ILE A 36 5.04 2.61 -7.35
N ALA A 37 4.53 2.12 -6.22
CA ALA A 37 3.58 2.82 -5.38
C ALA A 37 4.29 3.89 -4.51
N ASP A 38 4.88 4.88 -5.16
CA ASP A 38 5.25 6.19 -4.63
C ASP A 38 4.66 7.29 -5.52
N MET A 39 4.63 8.53 -5.04
CA MET A 39 4.04 9.64 -5.79
C MET A 39 5.12 10.46 -6.50
N ASP A 40 4.75 11.14 -7.58
CA ASP A 40 5.62 12.10 -8.27
C ASP A 40 5.37 13.54 -7.79
N PHE A 41 4.79 13.69 -6.60
CA PHE A 41 4.55 14.96 -5.92
C PHE A 41 5.55 15.19 -4.80
N ARG A 42 5.88 16.46 -4.55
CA ARG A 42 6.61 16.83 -3.34
C ARG A 42 5.72 16.58 -2.12
N THR A 43 6.31 16.10 -1.03
CA THR A 43 5.61 15.96 0.25
C THR A 43 5.19 17.31 0.83
N ALA A 44 4.41 17.30 1.92
CA ALA A 44 3.96 18.49 2.62
C ALA A 44 5.12 19.41 3.00
N GLN A 45 4.96 20.73 2.80
CA GLN A 45 6.02 21.71 3.05
C GLN A 45 6.53 21.70 4.50
N PRO A 46 5.68 21.56 5.55
CA PRO A 46 6.17 21.43 6.93
C PRO A 46 7.17 20.27 7.11
N VAL A 47 6.95 19.13 6.46
CA VAL A 47 7.88 17.99 6.50
C VAL A 47 9.22 18.35 5.85
N ILE A 48 9.19 19.02 4.70
CA ILE A 48 10.41 19.49 4.01
C ILE A 48 11.21 20.42 4.90
N ASP A 49 10.55 21.37 5.54
CA ASP A 49 11.19 22.37 6.38
C ASP A 49 11.78 21.77 7.66
N ALA A 50 11.06 20.84 8.29
CA ALA A 50 11.56 20.10 9.45
C ALA A 50 12.79 19.22 9.11
N LEU A 51 12.78 18.56 7.94
CA LEU A 51 13.92 17.77 7.49
C LEU A 51 15.13 18.62 7.14
N LYS A 52 14.93 19.82 6.57
CA LYS A 52 16.03 20.78 6.35
C LYS A 52 16.63 21.24 7.67
N ALA A 53 15.80 21.65 8.63
CA ALA A 53 16.27 22.05 9.96
C ALA A 53 17.05 20.91 10.64
N ARG A 54 16.54 19.68 10.55
CA ARG A 54 17.25 18.50 11.10
C ARG A 54 18.59 18.24 10.39
N ALA A 55 18.68 18.48 9.08
CA ALA A 55 19.93 18.34 8.32
C ALA A 55 20.95 19.42 8.70
N GLU A 56 20.51 20.64 8.93
CA GLU A 56 21.36 21.78 9.31
C GLU A 56 22.05 21.62 10.67
N GLU A 57 21.50 20.82 11.60
CA GLU A 57 22.16 20.49 12.86
C GLU A 57 23.51 19.79 12.67
N GLY A 58 23.72 19.05 11.60
CA GLY A 58 25.01 18.43 11.23
C GLY A 58 25.48 17.30 12.15
N ILE A 59 24.72 16.93 13.18
CA ILE A 59 25.04 15.85 14.13
C ILE A 59 23.98 14.76 14.06
N TRP A 60 24.33 13.63 13.47
CA TRP A 60 23.40 12.52 13.20
C TRP A 60 23.81 11.26 13.97
N GLY A 61 23.84 11.38 15.32
CA GLY A 61 24.09 10.27 16.23
C GLY A 61 22.89 9.33 16.35
N TYR A 62 22.95 8.41 17.31
CA TYR A 62 21.83 7.51 17.57
C TYR A 62 20.57 8.26 17.95
N THR A 63 19.51 8.07 17.18
CA THR A 63 18.26 8.80 17.34
C THR A 63 17.37 8.10 18.37
N ALA A 64 16.93 8.87 19.38
CA ALA A 64 15.89 8.42 20.30
C ALA A 64 14.51 8.53 19.66
N ARG A 65 13.59 7.68 20.08
CA ARG A 65 12.18 7.79 19.74
C ARG A 65 11.43 8.33 20.95
N PRO A 66 10.98 9.59 20.90
CA PRO A 66 10.24 10.19 22.01
C PRO A 66 8.82 9.65 22.08
N ALA A 67 8.14 9.82 23.22
CA ALA A 67 6.74 9.46 23.36
C ALA A 67 5.84 10.20 22.36
N SER A 68 6.18 11.43 21.99
CA SER A 68 5.48 12.25 21.00
C SER A 68 5.36 11.58 19.62
N TYR A 69 6.31 10.71 19.27
CA TYR A 69 6.23 9.92 18.02
C TYR A 69 4.97 9.05 17.97
N PHE A 70 4.69 8.29 19.04
CA PHE A 70 3.49 7.46 19.09
C PHE A 70 2.21 8.26 19.39
N GLU A 71 2.34 9.38 20.12
CA GLU A 71 1.21 10.29 20.32
C GLU A 71 0.76 10.94 18.99
N ALA A 72 1.70 11.26 18.08
CA ALA A 72 1.36 11.76 16.76
C ALA A 72 0.55 10.72 15.96
N VAL A 73 0.96 9.45 15.99
CA VAL A 73 0.22 8.35 15.36
C VAL A 73 -1.18 8.19 15.97
N LYS A 74 -1.26 8.14 17.31
CA LYS A 74 -2.54 8.02 18.04
C LYS A 74 -3.51 9.15 17.68
N ASN A 75 -3.02 10.41 17.77
CA ASN A 75 -3.84 11.58 17.50
C ASN A 75 -4.33 11.63 16.05
N TRP A 76 -3.49 11.20 15.10
CA TRP A 76 -3.86 11.07 13.71
C TRP A 76 -4.96 10.02 13.52
N GLN A 77 -4.77 8.80 14.03
CA GLN A 77 -5.75 7.72 13.92
C GLN A 77 -7.09 8.10 14.57
N LYS A 78 -7.05 8.75 15.73
CA LYS A 78 -8.26 9.24 16.39
C LYS A 78 -8.99 10.29 15.56
N ARG A 79 -8.25 11.25 15.00
CA ARG A 79 -8.82 12.36 14.22
C ARG A 79 -9.35 11.90 12.87
N ARG A 80 -8.59 11.08 12.13
CA ARG A 80 -8.96 10.63 10.78
C ARG A 80 -9.91 9.45 10.76
N ASN A 81 -9.67 8.46 11.59
CA ASN A 81 -10.33 7.16 11.54
C ASN A 81 -11.22 6.87 12.75
N GLY A 82 -11.26 7.76 13.76
CA GLY A 82 -12.04 7.58 14.99
C GLY A 82 -11.48 6.50 15.92
N TRP A 83 -10.24 6.03 15.70
CA TRP A 83 -9.61 4.96 16.46
C TRP A 83 -8.70 5.52 17.56
N ASP A 84 -9.14 5.38 18.82
CA ASP A 84 -8.38 5.78 20.01
C ASP A 84 -7.53 4.60 20.49
N THR A 85 -6.32 4.50 19.96
CA THR A 85 -5.40 3.39 20.25
C THR A 85 -4.47 3.70 21.44
N ASP A 86 -3.92 2.66 22.08
CA ASP A 86 -3.01 2.79 23.23
C ASP A 86 -1.56 2.84 22.77
N THR A 87 -0.87 3.96 23.04
CA THR A 87 0.55 4.15 22.68
C THR A 87 1.48 3.17 23.38
N THR A 88 1.09 2.61 24.54
CA THR A 88 1.88 1.58 25.24
C THR A 88 1.92 0.25 24.50
N LEU A 89 0.98 0.03 23.57
CA LEU A 89 0.90 -1.15 22.71
C LEU A 89 1.48 -0.90 21.30
N MET A 90 2.13 0.23 21.08
CA MET A 90 2.78 0.55 19.80
C MET A 90 4.26 0.19 19.80
N SER A 91 4.74 -0.27 18.65
CA SER A 91 6.16 -0.47 18.37
C SER A 91 6.55 0.12 17.03
N PHE A 92 7.80 0.53 16.93
CA PHE A 92 8.40 0.94 15.66
C PHE A 92 8.68 -0.29 14.77
N SER A 93 8.55 -0.10 13.47
CA SER A 93 9.09 -0.98 12.44
C SER A 93 9.67 -0.16 11.29
N PRO A 94 10.69 -0.63 10.56
CA PRO A 94 11.21 0.06 9.38
C PRO A 94 10.15 0.23 8.26
N GLY A 95 9.15 -0.63 8.22
CA GLY A 95 8.03 -0.58 7.28
C GLY A 95 6.94 -1.57 7.67
N VAL A 96 5.74 -1.41 7.10
CA VAL A 96 4.62 -2.33 7.37
C VAL A 96 4.92 -3.73 6.84
N VAL A 97 5.57 -3.85 5.68
CA VAL A 97 6.01 -5.16 5.13
C VAL A 97 6.93 -5.90 6.10
N GLN A 98 7.84 -5.18 6.77
CA GLN A 98 8.70 -5.76 7.78
C GLN A 98 7.90 -6.21 9.02
N THR A 99 6.84 -5.48 9.38
CA THR A 99 5.90 -5.93 10.43
C THR A 99 5.26 -7.26 10.04
N LEU A 100 4.73 -7.37 8.82
CA LEU A 100 4.17 -8.63 8.31
C LEU A 100 5.18 -9.77 8.38
N SER A 101 6.40 -9.55 7.88
CA SER A 101 7.49 -10.53 7.88
C SER A 101 7.84 -11.05 9.28
N VAL A 102 7.93 -10.15 10.26
CA VAL A 102 8.22 -10.51 11.66
C VAL A 102 7.06 -11.30 12.27
N MET A 103 5.82 -10.86 12.05
CA MET A 103 4.63 -11.56 12.56
C MET A 103 4.49 -12.96 11.98
N ILE A 104 4.73 -13.14 10.68
CA ILE A 104 4.77 -14.48 10.05
C ILE A 104 5.79 -15.37 10.77
N ARG A 105 7.02 -14.88 11.00
CA ARG A 105 8.09 -15.65 11.62
C ARG A 105 7.82 -16.01 13.08
N LEU A 106 7.19 -15.11 13.84
CA LEU A 106 6.91 -15.30 15.26
C LEU A 106 5.68 -16.16 15.53
N TYR A 107 4.66 -16.08 14.65
CA TYR A 107 3.34 -16.65 14.95
C TYR A 107 2.88 -17.73 13.97
N THR A 108 3.75 -18.18 13.06
CA THR A 108 3.50 -19.38 12.26
C THR A 108 4.60 -20.42 12.48
N PRO A 109 4.27 -21.71 12.57
CA PRO A 109 5.29 -22.76 12.64
C PRO A 109 6.11 -22.80 11.34
N GLN A 110 7.24 -23.49 11.35
CA GLN A 110 7.98 -23.78 10.13
C GLN A 110 7.09 -24.61 9.18
N ASN A 111 7.04 -24.25 7.92
CA ASN A 111 6.10 -24.80 6.93
C ASN A 111 4.61 -24.54 7.27
N GLY A 112 4.31 -23.55 8.11
CA GLY A 112 2.95 -23.11 8.40
C GLY A 112 2.30 -22.38 7.23
N ASN A 113 1.02 -22.11 7.33
CA ASN A 113 0.20 -21.57 6.27
C ASN A 113 -0.21 -20.12 6.54
N VAL A 114 0.02 -19.27 5.57
CA VAL A 114 -0.37 -17.84 5.59
C VAL A 114 -1.47 -17.62 4.57
N LEU A 115 -2.64 -17.20 5.03
CA LEU A 115 -3.77 -16.87 4.17
C LEU A 115 -3.66 -15.45 3.67
N ILE A 116 -3.89 -15.25 2.37
CA ILE A 116 -3.97 -13.95 1.70
C ILE A 116 -5.18 -13.90 0.77
N GLN A 117 -5.69 -12.72 0.44
CA GLN A 117 -6.80 -12.53 -0.50
C GLN A 117 -6.29 -11.91 -1.80
N THR A 118 -6.30 -12.70 -2.88
CA THR A 118 -5.74 -12.31 -4.19
C THR A 118 -6.81 -11.77 -5.14
N PRO A 119 -6.46 -10.78 -6.02
CA PRO A 119 -5.14 -10.13 -6.18
C PRO A 119 -4.76 -9.30 -4.97
N VAL A 120 -3.50 -9.37 -4.54
CA VAL A 120 -2.98 -8.59 -3.40
C VAL A 120 -1.53 -8.18 -3.66
N TYR A 121 -1.03 -7.23 -2.89
CA TYR A 121 0.35 -6.76 -2.96
C TYR A 121 1.36 -7.93 -2.92
N GLY A 122 2.26 -7.97 -3.92
CA GLY A 122 3.17 -9.11 -4.15
C GLY A 122 4.06 -9.47 -2.97
N GLU A 123 4.44 -8.48 -2.14
CA GLU A 123 5.24 -8.72 -0.93
C GLU A 123 4.55 -9.68 0.09
N PHE A 124 3.23 -9.86 0.02
CA PHE A 124 2.53 -10.84 0.87
C PHE A 124 2.96 -12.26 0.51
N TYR A 125 3.20 -12.55 -0.77
CA TYR A 125 3.81 -13.79 -1.23
C TYR A 125 5.27 -13.87 -0.79
N ASP A 126 6.06 -12.86 -1.16
CA ASP A 126 7.51 -12.87 -0.95
C ASP A 126 7.87 -13.02 0.53
N MET A 127 7.22 -12.25 1.42
CA MET A 127 7.48 -12.34 2.86
C MET A 127 7.10 -13.70 3.45
N THR A 128 6.05 -14.32 2.93
CA THR A 128 5.61 -15.65 3.34
C THR A 128 6.63 -16.73 2.89
N GLU A 129 6.98 -16.73 1.61
CA GLU A 129 7.87 -17.74 1.03
C GLU A 129 9.31 -17.60 1.53
N LEU A 130 9.84 -16.36 1.65
CA LEU A 130 11.14 -16.08 2.24
C LEU A 130 11.22 -16.43 3.74
N ALA A 131 10.08 -16.49 4.42
CA ALA A 131 10.01 -16.99 5.79
C ALA A 131 9.95 -18.53 5.86
N GLY A 132 9.89 -19.25 4.73
CA GLY A 132 9.74 -20.71 4.68
C GLY A 132 8.35 -21.16 5.10
N ARG A 133 7.30 -20.39 4.74
CA ARG A 133 5.88 -20.69 4.97
C ARG A 133 5.17 -20.88 3.64
N HIS A 134 3.97 -21.44 3.69
CA HIS A 134 3.15 -21.67 2.51
C HIS A 134 2.07 -20.61 2.38
N VAL A 135 1.91 -20.09 1.17
CA VAL A 135 0.80 -19.18 0.85
C VAL A 135 -0.45 -20.01 0.57
N ILE A 136 -1.56 -19.63 1.20
CA ILE A 136 -2.90 -20.08 0.86
C ILE A 136 -3.67 -18.88 0.32
N GLU A 137 -4.22 -19.01 -0.90
CA GLU A 137 -4.92 -17.93 -1.58
C GLU A 137 -6.44 -18.09 -1.44
N ASN A 138 -7.12 -17.08 -0.92
CA ASN A 138 -8.54 -16.86 -1.15
C ASN A 138 -8.66 -15.85 -2.30
N GLN A 139 -8.97 -16.36 -3.48
CA GLN A 139 -9.13 -15.51 -4.66
C GLN A 139 -10.44 -14.73 -4.57
N LEU A 140 -10.36 -13.40 -4.65
CA LEU A 140 -11.52 -12.53 -4.80
C LEU A 140 -12.20 -12.81 -6.15
N VAL A 141 -13.51 -12.67 -6.18
CA VAL A 141 -14.33 -12.95 -7.36
C VAL A 141 -14.80 -11.64 -7.97
N GLU A 142 -14.58 -11.49 -9.27
CA GLU A 142 -15.13 -10.36 -10.02
C GLU A 142 -16.59 -10.66 -10.39
N GLN A 143 -17.50 -9.81 -9.94
CA GLN A 143 -18.92 -9.83 -10.28
C GLN A 143 -19.37 -8.45 -10.70
N ASP A 144 -19.89 -8.31 -11.90
CA ASP A 144 -20.43 -7.06 -12.44
C ASP A 144 -19.48 -5.84 -12.31
N GLY A 145 -18.17 -6.08 -12.45
CA GLY A 145 -17.12 -5.07 -12.32
C GLY A 145 -16.71 -4.73 -10.88
N ALA A 146 -17.30 -5.39 -9.88
CA ALA A 146 -16.88 -5.31 -8.48
C ALA A 146 -16.15 -6.59 -8.04
N TRP A 147 -15.20 -6.44 -7.12
CA TRP A 147 -14.48 -7.58 -6.55
C TRP A 147 -15.03 -7.89 -5.15
N THR A 148 -15.36 -9.14 -4.90
CA THR A 148 -15.98 -9.62 -3.66
C THR A 148 -15.26 -10.83 -3.10
N VAL A 149 -15.45 -11.10 -1.80
CA VAL A 149 -14.88 -12.26 -1.12
C VAL A 149 -15.65 -13.54 -1.49
N ASP A 150 -14.95 -14.58 -1.93
CA ASP A 150 -15.52 -15.94 -1.91
C ASP A 150 -15.53 -16.43 -0.45
N TRP A 151 -16.66 -16.24 0.22
CA TRP A 151 -16.83 -16.53 1.65
C TRP A 151 -16.73 -18.03 1.96
N ALA A 152 -17.19 -18.90 1.06
CA ALA A 152 -17.14 -20.33 1.27
C ALA A 152 -15.70 -20.84 1.20
N ASP A 153 -14.94 -20.35 0.22
CA ASP A 153 -13.53 -20.66 0.06
C ASP A 153 -12.70 -20.01 1.20
N PHE A 154 -13.02 -18.79 1.59
CA PHE A 154 -12.34 -18.10 2.70
C PHE A 154 -12.45 -18.91 4.00
N GLU A 155 -13.68 -19.29 4.42
CA GLU A 155 -13.87 -20.07 5.64
C GLU A 155 -13.22 -21.47 5.54
N LYS A 156 -13.28 -22.10 4.36
CA LYS A 156 -12.61 -23.39 4.13
C LYS A 156 -11.10 -23.28 4.38
N LYS A 157 -10.47 -22.22 3.90
CA LYS A 157 -9.02 -22.01 3.98
C LYS A 157 -8.55 -21.59 5.38
N LEU A 158 -9.36 -20.87 6.13
CA LEU A 158 -9.09 -20.55 7.53
C LEU A 158 -8.88 -21.79 8.39
N ARG A 159 -9.49 -22.94 8.07
CA ARG A 159 -9.32 -24.18 8.84
C ARG A 159 -7.88 -24.72 8.84
N SER A 160 -7.06 -24.28 7.91
CA SER A 160 -5.67 -24.71 7.78
C SER A 160 -4.68 -23.54 7.86
N ALA A 161 -5.15 -22.31 8.02
CA ALA A 161 -4.32 -21.13 8.13
C ALA A 161 -3.85 -20.92 9.56
N ASP A 162 -2.59 -20.52 9.73
CA ASP A 162 -2.03 -20.11 11.02
C ASP A 162 -2.20 -18.60 11.23
N ILE A 163 -2.11 -17.83 10.14
CA ILE A 163 -2.23 -16.36 10.13
C ILE A 163 -2.95 -15.88 8.86
N PHE A 164 -3.72 -14.81 8.98
CA PHE A 164 -4.31 -14.12 7.85
C PHE A 164 -3.69 -12.72 7.70
N LEU A 165 -3.13 -12.45 6.53
CA LEU A 165 -2.65 -11.12 6.16
C LEU A 165 -3.78 -10.38 5.44
N LEU A 166 -4.33 -9.37 6.11
CA LEU A 166 -5.38 -8.52 5.57
C LEU A 166 -4.77 -7.25 4.97
N CYS A 167 -5.11 -6.94 3.73
CA CYS A 167 -4.80 -5.65 3.10
C CYS A 167 -6.02 -4.72 3.21
N ASN A 168 -5.95 -3.68 4.04
CA ASN A 168 -7.08 -2.80 4.36
C ASN A 168 -6.65 -1.32 4.42
N PRO A 169 -6.91 -0.50 3.40
CA PRO A 169 -7.58 -0.78 2.10
C PRO A 169 -6.80 -1.73 1.20
N HIS A 170 -7.51 -2.35 0.25
CA HIS A 170 -6.98 -3.44 -0.54
C HIS A 170 -6.24 -2.98 -1.81
N ASN A 171 -4.96 -3.28 -1.89
CA ASN A 171 -4.10 -3.05 -3.06
C ASN A 171 -3.87 -4.38 -3.80
N PRO A 172 -4.14 -4.48 -5.12
CA PRO A 172 -4.19 -3.41 -6.12
C PRO A 172 -5.58 -2.88 -6.48
N LEU A 173 -6.64 -3.47 -5.95
CA LEU A 173 -8.02 -3.22 -6.41
C LEU A 173 -8.62 -1.92 -5.88
N GLY A 174 -7.99 -1.27 -4.90
CA GLY A 174 -8.50 -0.03 -4.30
C GLY A 174 -9.81 -0.20 -3.53
N ILE A 175 -10.04 -1.38 -2.95
CA ILE A 175 -11.27 -1.67 -2.20
C ILE A 175 -11.16 -1.07 -0.80
N VAL A 176 -12.18 -0.34 -0.38
CA VAL A 176 -12.47 -0.01 1.01
C VAL A 176 -13.47 -1.04 1.52
N TRP A 177 -13.01 -1.95 2.37
CA TRP A 177 -13.87 -2.97 2.95
C TRP A 177 -14.99 -2.34 3.78
N THR A 178 -16.20 -2.83 3.62
CA THR A 178 -17.34 -2.44 4.45
C THR A 178 -17.20 -2.98 5.87
N GLU A 179 -17.89 -2.36 6.84
CA GLU A 179 -17.90 -2.86 8.22
C GLU A 179 -18.43 -4.29 8.31
N GLU A 180 -19.45 -4.63 7.51
CA GLU A 180 -20.02 -5.97 7.44
C GLU A 180 -18.99 -7.01 6.96
N GLU A 181 -18.25 -6.71 5.88
CA GLU A 181 -17.21 -7.60 5.36
C GLU A 181 -16.07 -7.77 6.36
N LEU A 182 -15.57 -6.67 6.96
CA LEU A 182 -14.52 -6.74 7.97
C LEU A 182 -14.97 -7.56 9.18
N ARG A 183 -16.18 -7.30 9.71
CA ARG A 183 -16.71 -8.08 10.84
C ARG A 183 -16.80 -9.55 10.50
N ARG A 184 -17.35 -9.89 9.36
CA ARG A 184 -17.47 -11.29 8.92
C ARG A 184 -16.11 -11.97 8.77
N MET A 185 -15.11 -11.31 8.18
CA MET A 185 -13.74 -11.84 8.10
C MET A 185 -13.17 -12.08 9.49
N MET A 186 -13.30 -11.11 10.40
CA MET A 186 -12.76 -11.20 11.77
C MET A 186 -13.45 -12.27 12.61
N GLU A 187 -14.78 -12.37 12.55
CA GLU A 187 -15.56 -13.41 13.25
C GLU A 187 -15.16 -14.81 12.79
N LEU A 188 -14.93 -15.00 11.48
CA LEU A 188 -14.42 -16.26 10.96
C LEU A 188 -12.98 -16.54 11.42
N CYS A 189 -12.10 -15.53 11.46
CA CYS A 189 -10.75 -15.68 12.01
C CYS A 189 -10.78 -16.06 13.51
N LEU A 190 -11.61 -15.41 14.31
CA LEU A 190 -11.81 -15.76 15.73
C LEU A 190 -12.32 -17.19 15.90
N LYS A 191 -13.34 -17.58 15.11
CA LYS A 191 -13.91 -18.94 15.11
C LYS A 191 -12.87 -20.02 14.84
N HIS A 192 -11.92 -19.75 13.95
CA HIS A 192 -10.89 -20.70 13.54
C HIS A 192 -9.54 -20.48 14.25
N HIS A 193 -9.47 -19.57 15.24
CA HIS A 193 -8.26 -19.22 16.00
C HIS A 193 -7.09 -18.75 15.12
N VAL A 194 -7.38 -18.02 14.04
CA VAL A 194 -6.41 -17.46 13.10
C VAL A 194 -6.08 -16.04 13.50
N LEU A 195 -4.79 -15.75 13.77
CA LEU A 195 -4.30 -14.41 14.04
C LEU A 195 -4.42 -13.56 12.77
N VAL A 196 -4.81 -12.29 12.90
CA VAL A 196 -4.86 -11.34 11.78
C VAL A 196 -3.74 -10.33 11.89
N VAL A 197 -3.04 -10.08 10.77
CA VAL A 197 -2.15 -8.93 10.63
C VAL A 197 -2.70 -8.04 9.53
N SER A 198 -3.17 -6.86 9.91
CA SER A 198 -3.80 -5.88 9.03
C SER A 198 -2.76 -4.87 8.53
N ASP A 199 -2.51 -4.87 7.22
CA ASP A 199 -1.74 -3.82 6.55
C ASP A 199 -2.67 -2.65 6.24
N GLU A 200 -2.55 -1.57 7.03
CA GLU A 200 -3.38 -0.37 6.91
C GLU A 200 -2.57 0.84 6.40
N ILE A 201 -1.50 0.57 5.63
CA ILE A 201 -0.60 1.62 5.12
C ILE A 201 -1.29 2.62 4.17
N HIS A 202 -2.40 2.24 3.56
CA HIS A 202 -3.18 3.07 2.65
C HIS A 202 -4.42 3.73 3.30
N SER A 203 -4.57 3.66 4.62
CA SER A 203 -5.75 4.09 5.38
C SER A 203 -6.20 5.54 5.17
N ASP A 204 -5.29 6.42 4.77
CA ASP A 204 -5.58 7.84 4.55
C ASP A 204 -5.92 8.19 3.09
N LEU A 205 -5.69 7.26 2.17
CA LEU A 205 -5.87 7.45 0.72
C LEU A 205 -7.23 6.90 0.31
N ILE A 206 -8.28 7.58 0.75
CA ILE A 206 -9.68 7.17 0.60
C ILE A 206 -10.43 8.21 -0.24
N PHE A 207 -11.29 7.73 -1.13
CA PHE A 207 -11.99 8.54 -2.13
C PHE A 207 -13.51 8.30 -2.10
N HIS A 208 -14.24 9.05 -2.90
CA HIS A 208 -15.68 8.87 -3.17
C HIS A 208 -16.58 8.87 -1.93
N GLY A 209 -16.18 9.62 -0.87
CA GLY A 209 -16.95 9.69 0.37
C GLY A 209 -16.93 8.42 1.22
N LYS A 210 -16.12 7.44 0.87
CA LYS A 210 -15.86 6.25 1.70
C LYS A 210 -15.07 6.62 2.95
N ARG A 211 -15.01 5.70 3.89
CA ARG A 211 -14.22 5.84 5.12
C ARG A 211 -13.45 4.55 5.39
N HIS A 212 -12.19 4.69 5.75
CA HIS A 212 -11.43 3.59 6.28
C HIS A 212 -11.95 3.21 7.68
N ILE A 213 -12.03 1.92 7.92
CA ILE A 213 -12.37 1.37 9.23
C ILE A 213 -11.15 0.59 9.73
N PRO A 214 -10.44 1.08 10.74
CA PRO A 214 -9.34 0.33 11.35
C PRO A 214 -9.86 -1.01 11.86
N THR A 215 -9.26 -2.10 11.43
CA THR A 215 -9.76 -3.45 11.75
C THR A 215 -9.86 -3.69 13.25
N ALA A 216 -8.88 -3.22 14.02
CA ALA A 216 -8.86 -3.34 15.47
C ALA A 216 -9.88 -2.42 16.21
N SER A 217 -10.58 -1.52 15.49
CA SER A 217 -11.60 -0.65 16.10
C SER A 217 -13.00 -1.27 16.14
N LEU A 218 -13.21 -2.41 15.47
CA LEU A 218 -14.53 -3.03 15.32
C LEU A 218 -15.15 -3.51 16.62
N SER A 219 -14.37 -4.16 17.49
CA SER A 219 -14.77 -4.54 18.86
C SER A 219 -13.54 -4.89 19.70
N PRO A 220 -13.65 -4.90 21.04
CA PRO A 220 -12.55 -5.33 21.90
C PRO A 220 -12.11 -6.79 21.65
N GLU A 221 -13.03 -7.67 21.30
CA GLU A 221 -12.74 -9.07 20.99
C GLU A 221 -11.93 -9.18 19.68
N ILE A 222 -12.33 -8.45 18.65
CA ILE A 222 -11.59 -8.38 17.39
C ILE A 222 -10.21 -7.73 17.62
N ALA A 223 -10.16 -6.62 18.38
CA ALA A 223 -8.90 -5.95 18.70
C ALA A 223 -7.89 -6.88 19.38
N ALA A 224 -8.36 -7.82 20.21
CA ALA A 224 -7.50 -8.80 20.88
C ALA A 224 -6.86 -9.84 19.95
N ASN A 225 -7.27 -9.90 18.68
CA ASN A 225 -6.79 -10.85 17.66
C ASN A 225 -6.15 -10.17 16.42
N VAL A 226 -5.94 -8.84 16.46
CA VAL A 226 -5.43 -8.09 15.30
C VAL A 226 -4.15 -7.36 15.66
N VAL A 227 -3.12 -7.52 14.83
CA VAL A 227 -1.94 -6.64 14.79
C VAL A 227 -2.10 -5.71 13.61
N THR A 228 -1.97 -4.40 13.81
CA THR A 228 -2.18 -3.40 12.75
C THR A 228 -0.88 -2.70 12.39
N GLY A 229 -0.54 -2.65 11.11
CA GLY A 229 0.59 -1.90 10.57
C GLY A 229 0.15 -0.56 9.97
N ILE A 230 0.71 0.56 10.46
CA ILE A 230 0.36 1.92 10.07
C ILE A 230 1.61 2.68 9.64
N SER A 231 1.51 3.57 8.65
CA SER A 231 2.62 4.45 8.29
C SER A 231 2.16 5.70 7.55
N ALA A 232 2.83 6.82 7.77
CA ALA A 232 2.70 8.05 6.97
C ALA A 232 3.39 7.94 5.59
N THR A 233 4.14 6.88 5.33
CA THR A 233 5.02 6.80 4.16
C THR A 233 4.29 6.77 2.83
N LYS A 234 3.10 6.14 2.76
CA LYS A 234 2.26 6.19 1.56
C LYS A 234 1.44 7.47 1.49
N THR A 235 0.89 7.89 2.62
CA THR A 235 0.06 9.10 2.73
C THR A 235 0.82 10.35 2.30
N PHE A 236 2.07 10.51 2.74
CA PHE A 236 2.87 11.72 2.54
C PHE A 236 4.10 11.53 1.63
N ASN A 237 4.16 10.42 0.88
CA ASN A 237 5.25 10.14 -0.05
C ASN A 237 6.65 10.09 0.62
N LEU A 238 6.77 9.38 1.74
CA LEU A 238 7.96 9.31 2.58
C LEU A 238 8.59 7.90 2.63
N ALA A 239 8.31 7.04 1.65
CA ALA A 239 8.72 5.62 1.66
C ALA A 239 10.24 5.42 1.86
N GLY A 240 11.06 6.30 1.29
CA GLY A 240 12.51 6.28 1.44
C GLY A 240 13.02 6.52 2.86
N LEU A 241 12.19 7.02 3.78
CA LEU A 241 12.56 7.26 5.19
C LEU A 241 12.38 6.03 6.08
N GLN A 242 11.75 4.98 5.60
CA GLN A 242 11.65 3.67 6.26
C GLN A 242 11.18 3.77 7.72
N ALA A 243 9.92 4.13 7.93
CA ALA A 243 9.31 4.21 9.24
C ALA A 243 7.84 3.78 9.20
N SER A 244 7.45 2.98 10.17
CA SER A 244 6.07 2.58 10.42
C SER A 244 5.85 2.30 11.90
N THR A 245 4.60 2.12 12.27
CA THR A 245 4.17 1.75 13.61
C THR A 245 3.33 0.49 13.53
N ALA A 246 3.67 -0.49 14.35
CA ALA A 246 2.84 -1.67 14.60
C ALA A 246 2.07 -1.47 15.90
N VAL A 247 0.76 -1.74 15.88
CA VAL A 247 -0.13 -1.69 17.06
C VAL A 247 -0.51 -3.11 17.44
N PHE A 248 -0.29 -3.48 18.68
CA PHE A 248 -0.46 -4.85 19.17
C PHE A 248 -1.69 -5.02 20.05
N PRO A 249 -2.30 -6.22 20.07
CA PRO A 249 -3.46 -6.51 20.93
C PRO A 249 -3.09 -6.60 22.42
N ASN A 250 -1.82 -6.83 22.75
CA ASN A 250 -1.36 -6.97 24.12
C ASN A 250 0.16 -6.77 24.26
N ALA A 251 0.59 -6.55 25.51
CA ALA A 251 1.98 -6.28 25.84
C ALA A 251 2.93 -7.47 25.56
N HIS A 252 2.44 -8.72 25.61
CA HIS A 252 3.25 -9.89 25.34
C HIS A 252 3.66 -9.95 23.85
N MET A 253 2.71 -9.80 22.94
CA MET A 253 3.01 -9.80 21.49
C MET A 253 3.92 -8.64 21.11
N LYS A 254 3.67 -7.44 21.69
CA LYS A 254 4.57 -6.30 21.52
C LYS A 254 5.99 -6.62 21.98
N ALA A 255 6.16 -7.21 23.17
CA ALA A 255 7.49 -7.53 23.70
C ALA A 255 8.24 -8.56 22.84
N MET A 256 7.53 -9.54 22.28
CA MET A 256 8.12 -10.51 21.34
C MET A 256 8.57 -9.84 20.04
N PHE A 257 7.79 -8.92 19.52
CA PHE A 257 8.14 -8.13 18.34
C PHE A 257 9.33 -7.19 18.59
N ASP A 258 9.34 -6.48 19.73
CA ASP A 258 10.45 -5.60 20.11
C ASP A 258 11.73 -6.40 20.32
N LYS A 259 11.63 -7.61 20.90
CA LYS A 259 12.76 -8.51 21.07
C LYS A 259 13.34 -8.93 19.72
N PHE A 260 12.51 -9.26 18.73
CA PHE A 260 12.98 -9.63 17.39
C PHE A 260 13.89 -8.55 16.78
N TRP A 261 13.49 -7.28 16.86
CA TRP A 261 14.30 -6.16 16.36
C TRP A 261 15.55 -5.93 17.22
N THR A 262 15.45 -6.12 18.53
CA THR A 262 16.58 -5.99 19.44
C THR A 262 17.63 -7.07 19.16
N ASP A 263 17.22 -8.31 18.92
CA ASP A 263 18.12 -9.42 18.59
C ASP A 263 18.89 -9.19 17.26
N MET A 264 18.31 -8.38 16.36
CA MET A 264 18.95 -7.97 15.11
C MET A 264 19.70 -6.63 15.20
N ASP A 265 19.74 -6.00 16.36
CA ASP A 265 20.27 -4.64 16.59
C ASP A 265 19.57 -3.54 15.73
N ILE A 266 18.33 -3.78 15.32
CA ILE A 266 17.49 -2.83 14.55
C ILE A 266 16.40 -2.28 15.47
N HIS A 267 16.78 -1.47 16.46
CA HIS A 267 15.84 -0.93 17.45
C HIS A 267 15.78 0.61 17.46
N ARG A 268 16.49 1.25 16.56
CA ARG A 268 16.55 2.71 16.44
C ARG A 268 16.08 3.17 15.06
N ASN A 269 15.49 4.35 15.02
CA ASN A 269 15.15 5.02 13.78
C ASN A 269 16.40 5.65 13.13
N ASN A 270 16.35 5.89 11.82
CA ASN A 270 17.28 6.82 11.20
C ASN A 270 17.01 8.28 11.67
N ALA A 271 17.98 9.16 11.48
CA ALA A 271 17.95 10.50 12.05
C ALA A 271 16.80 11.40 11.55
N PHE A 272 16.20 11.06 10.41
CA PHE A 272 15.19 11.89 9.75
C PHE A 272 13.77 11.32 9.90
N SER A 273 13.63 10.00 10.07
CA SER A 273 12.32 9.35 10.04
C SER A 273 11.41 9.74 11.21
N VAL A 274 11.96 9.95 12.42
CA VAL A 274 11.15 10.38 13.57
C VAL A 274 10.56 11.75 13.32
N THR A 275 11.40 12.73 12.97
CA THR A 275 10.98 14.09 12.65
C THR A 275 9.94 14.13 11.53
N ALA A 276 10.21 13.41 10.44
CA ALA A 276 9.30 13.38 9.30
C ALA A 276 7.93 12.80 9.65
N MET A 277 7.89 11.69 10.40
CA MET A 277 6.63 11.03 10.77
C MET A 277 5.80 11.89 11.73
N GLU A 278 6.44 12.49 12.75
CA GLU A 278 5.75 13.36 13.70
C GLU A 278 5.14 14.57 13.00
N VAL A 279 5.93 15.27 12.18
CA VAL A 279 5.47 16.46 11.45
C VAL A 279 4.40 16.10 10.41
N ALA A 280 4.56 14.99 9.69
CA ALA A 280 3.58 14.55 8.73
C ALA A 280 2.20 14.34 9.37
N PHE A 281 2.14 13.63 10.50
CA PHE A 281 0.88 13.37 11.20
C PHE A 281 0.33 14.61 11.94
N ASN A 282 1.17 15.52 12.40
CA ASN A 282 0.73 16.70 13.12
C ASN A 282 0.36 17.88 12.20
N GLU A 283 1.04 18.03 11.06
CA GLU A 283 0.97 19.25 10.24
C GLU A 283 0.70 18.97 8.74
N GLY A 284 0.64 17.70 8.32
CA GLY A 284 0.49 17.34 6.90
C GLY A 284 -0.94 17.33 6.38
N GLU A 285 -1.97 17.46 7.24
CA GLU A 285 -3.37 17.27 6.88
C GLU A 285 -3.85 18.19 5.74
N GLU A 286 -3.46 19.47 5.77
CA GLU A 286 -3.82 20.44 4.72
C GLU A 286 -3.31 20.00 3.32
N TRP A 287 -2.12 19.40 3.27
CA TRP A 287 -1.56 18.86 2.03
C TRP A 287 -2.37 17.66 1.52
N LEU A 288 -2.72 16.75 2.43
CA LEU A 288 -3.51 15.56 2.09
C LEU A 288 -4.90 15.93 1.56
N GLU A 289 -5.58 16.87 2.21
CA GLU A 289 -6.91 17.35 1.80
C GLU A 289 -6.91 18.00 0.40
N GLN A 290 -5.78 18.56 -0.03
CA GLN A 290 -5.62 19.09 -1.39
C GLN A 290 -5.19 17.99 -2.38
N LEU A 291 -4.44 16.99 -1.94
CA LEU A 291 -3.97 15.88 -2.77
C LEU A 291 -5.11 14.95 -3.20
N LEU A 292 -5.98 14.59 -2.27
CA LEU A 292 -7.04 13.60 -2.53
C LEU A 292 -7.96 14.00 -3.71
N PRO A 293 -8.49 15.23 -3.79
CA PRO A 293 -9.27 15.65 -4.95
C PRO A 293 -8.48 15.62 -6.26
N TYR A 294 -7.18 15.95 -6.23
CA TYR A 294 -6.35 15.93 -7.42
C TYR A 294 -6.18 14.50 -7.95
N ILE A 295 -5.89 13.54 -7.07
CA ILE A 295 -5.78 12.12 -7.45
C ILE A 295 -7.14 11.59 -7.93
N SER A 296 -8.25 11.93 -7.26
CA SER A 296 -9.59 11.54 -7.70
C SER A 296 -9.87 12.02 -9.13
N ALA A 297 -9.54 13.29 -9.45
CA ALA A 297 -9.68 13.81 -10.80
C ALA A 297 -8.76 13.08 -11.82
N ASN A 298 -7.61 12.58 -11.39
CA ASN A 298 -6.75 11.73 -12.21
C ASN A 298 -7.41 10.38 -12.53
N PHE A 299 -8.11 9.78 -11.57
CA PHE A 299 -8.87 8.54 -11.82
C PHE A 299 -9.97 8.76 -12.84
N ASP A 300 -10.78 9.81 -12.65
CA ASP A 300 -11.87 10.14 -13.57
C ASP A 300 -11.34 10.35 -14.99
N PHE A 301 -10.21 11.05 -15.12
CA PHE A 301 -9.57 11.25 -16.41
C PHE A 301 -9.17 9.93 -17.07
N VAL A 302 -8.51 9.01 -16.35
CA VAL A 302 -8.07 7.72 -16.91
C VAL A 302 -9.27 6.86 -17.30
N VAL A 303 -10.31 6.81 -16.45
CA VAL A 303 -11.55 6.05 -16.71
C VAL A 303 -12.24 6.57 -17.96
N ASP A 304 -12.46 7.89 -18.05
CA ASP A 304 -13.12 8.52 -19.20
C ASP A 304 -12.31 8.36 -20.48
N TYR A 305 -10.98 8.50 -20.39
CA TYR A 305 -10.09 8.31 -21.53
C TYR A 305 -10.14 6.88 -22.07
N CYS A 306 -10.05 5.88 -21.20
CA CYS A 306 -10.17 4.48 -21.60
C CYS A 306 -11.53 4.22 -22.26
N LYS A 307 -12.62 4.68 -21.65
CA LYS A 307 -13.97 4.48 -22.18
C LYS A 307 -14.18 5.13 -23.56
N GLN A 308 -13.60 6.30 -23.78
CA GLN A 308 -13.81 7.08 -25.02
C GLN A 308 -12.84 6.69 -26.14
N HIS A 309 -11.58 6.38 -25.80
CA HIS A 309 -10.50 6.22 -26.77
C HIS A 309 -9.93 4.81 -26.84
N ILE A 310 -10.00 4.03 -25.74
CA ILE A 310 -9.39 2.70 -25.64
C ILE A 310 -10.38 1.69 -25.05
N PRO A 311 -11.56 1.47 -25.65
CA PRO A 311 -12.63 0.67 -25.04
C PRO A 311 -12.28 -0.82 -24.80
N LYS A 312 -11.17 -1.32 -25.38
CA LYS A 312 -10.62 -2.64 -25.11
C LYS A 312 -9.88 -2.74 -23.77
N ILE A 313 -9.63 -1.60 -23.10
CA ILE A 313 -9.06 -1.56 -21.74
C ILE A 313 -10.11 -1.01 -20.81
N ARG A 314 -10.56 -1.84 -19.87
CA ARG A 314 -11.54 -1.44 -18.86
C ARG A 314 -10.84 -1.08 -17.55
N THR A 315 -11.33 -0.06 -16.88
CA THR A 315 -10.84 0.34 -15.56
C THR A 315 -11.94 1.08 -14.81
N TYR A 316 -11.74 1.28 -13.54
CA TYR A 316 -12.65 2.01 -12.64
C TYR A 316 -11.85 2.93 -11.73
N ALA A 317 -12.51 3.96 -11.21
CA ALA A 317 -11.97 4.82 -10.18
C ALA A 317 -11.95 4.04 -8.84
N PRO A 318 -10.78 3.80 -8.23
CA PRO A 318 -10.71 3.04 -6.99
C PRO A 318 -11.22 3.86 -5.79
N ASP A 319 -11.84 3.19 -4.81
CA ASP A 319 -12.28 3.83 -3.56
C ASP A 319 -11.11 4.13 -2.61
N ALA A 320 -9.95 3.51 -2.82
CA ALA A 320 -8.75 3.70 -2.01
C ALA A 320 -7.46 3.52 -2.80
N THR A 321 -6.35 3.93 -2.20
CA THR A 321 -5.00 3.96 -2.78
C THR A 321 -4.88 5.01 -3.88
N TYR A 322 -3.77 5.06 -4.60
CA TYR A 322 -3.61 5.85 -5.83
C TYR A 322 -3.27 4.94 -7.03
N LEU A 323 -3.70 3.68 -6.93
CA LEU A 323 -3.35 2.62 -7.88
C LEU A 323 -4.62 2.19 -8.62
N MET A 324 -4.55 2.16 -9.93
CA MET A 324 -5.66 1.77 -10.80
C MET A 324 -5.41 0.38 -11.39
N TRP A 325 -6.46 -0.42 -11.46
CA TRP A 325 -6.46 -1.76 -12.04
C TRP A 325 -7.02 -1.71 -13.46
N LEU A 326 -6.20 -2.08 -14.43
CA LEU A 326 -6.55 -2.08 -15.85
C LEU A 326 -6.84 -3.51 -16.30
N ASP A 327 -8.05 -3.77 -16.77
CA ASP A 327 -8.41 -5.01 -17.44
C ASP A 327 -8.10 -4.89 -18.94
N CYS A 328 -7.04 -5.55 -19.37
CA CYS A 328 -6.54 -5.56 -20.74
C CYS A 328 -6.88 -6.85 -21.49
N ARG A 329 -7.75 -7.73 -20.95
CA ARG A 329 -8.08 -9.05 -21.53
C ARG A 329 -8.64 -8.94 -22.93
N ASP A 330 -9.39 -7.91 -23.24
CA ASP A 330 -9.99 -7.69 -24.57
C ASP A 330 -8.96 -7.27 -25.65
N LEU A 331 -7.69 -7.08 -25.28
CA LEU A 331 -6.59 -6.94 -26.26
C LEU A 331 -6.21 -8.30 -26.87
N GLY A 332 -6.59 -9.42 -26.25
CA GLY A 332 -6.32 -10.78 -26.74
C GLY A 332 -4.84 -11.19 -26.67
N LEU A 333 -4.04 -10.52 -25.84
CA LEU A 333 -2.61 -10.77 -25.68
C LEU A 333 -2.35 -11.78 -24.53
N SER A 334 -1.33 -12.63 -24.67
CA SER A 334 -0.81 -13.40 -23.53
C SER A 334 -0.16 -12.43 -22.52
N ASN A 335 0.12 -12.88 -21.29
CA ASN A 335 0.81 -12.04 -20.29
C ASN A 335 2.15 -11.50 -20.79
N GLU A 336 2.97 -12.36 -21.37
CA GLU A 336 4.27 -11.97 -21.92
C GLU A 336 4.11 -10.95 -23.06
N ALA A 337 3.17 -11.21 -23.97
CA ALA A 337 2.88 -10.28 -25.07
C ALA A 337 2.31 -8.94 -24.56
N LEU A 338 1.48 -8.95 -23.51
CA LEU A 338 0.95 -7.73 -22.89
C LEU A 338 2.07 -6.94 -22.18
N HIS A 339 2.95 -7.63 -21.45
CA HIS A 339 4.13 -7.00 -20.84
C HIS A 339 5.00 -6.30 -21.90
N ASP A 340 5.40 -7.04 -22.95
CA ASP A 340 6.20 -6.50 -24.04
C ASP A 340 5.47 -5.36 -24.78
N PHE A 341 4.17 -5.50 -24.99
CA PHE A 341 3.37 -4.46 -25.62
C PHE A 341 3.38 -3.15 -24.82
N MET A 342 3.19 -3.21 -23.50
CA MET A 342 3.22 -2.02 -22.64
C MET A 342 4.58 -1.35 -22.68
N ILE A 343 5.67 -2.11 -22.67
CA ILE A 343 7.03 -1.57 -22.67
C ILE A 343 7.46 -1.08 -24.07
N GLN A 344 7.31 -1.93 -25.08
CA GLN A 344 7.92 -1.67 -26.40
C GLN A 344 7.05 -0.78 -27.29
N LYS A 345 5.71 -0.89 -27.18
CA LYS A 345 4.76 -0.16 -28.03
C LYS A 345 4.17 1.04 -27.31
N ALA A 346 3.59 0.85 -26.12
CA ALA A 346 2.99 1.95 -25.36
C ALA A 346 4.03 2.79 -24.62
N LYS A 347 5.26 2.30 -24.42
CA LYS A 347 6.33 2.98 -23.66
C LYS A 347 5.89 3.31 -22.22
N LEU A 348 5.19 2.38 -21.60
CA LEU A 348 4.70 2.48 -20.23
C LEU A 348 5.35 1.41 -19.34
N GLY A 349 5.91 1.82 -18.21
CA GLY A 349 6.37 0.93 -17.15
C GLY A 349 5.26 0.72 -16.12
N LEU A 350 4.52 -0.39 -16.25
CA LEU A 350 3.43 -0.80 -15.36
C LEU A 350 3.80 -2.07 -14.59
N ASN A 351 2.96 -2.49 -13.63
CA ASN A 351 3.07 -3.81 -13.03
C ASN A 351 2.08 -4.77 -13.67
N ASP A 352 2.57 -5.97 -13.98
CA ASP A 352 1.75 -7.06 -14.50
C ASP A 352 0.79 -7.60 -13.41
N GLY A 353 -0.41 -8.01 -13.82
CA GLY A 353 -1.42 -8.56 -12.93
C GLY A 353 -0.96 -9.82 -12.18
N CYS A 354 -0.16 -10.66 -12.84
CA CYS A 354 0.39 -11.87 -12.24
C CYS A 354 1.33 -11.62 -11.03
N ALA A 355 1.84 -10.41 -10.85
CA ALA A 355 2.60 -10.01 -9.66
C ALA A 355 1.70 -9.84 -8.41
N PHE A 356 0.39 -9.81 -8.59
CA PHE A 356 -0.61 -9.67 -7.50
C PHE A 356 -1.45 -10.92 -7.28
N GLY A 357 -1.35 -11.88 -8.17
CA GLY A 357 -2.04 -13.18 -8.10
C GLY A 357 -1.65 -14.04 -9.29
N ARG A 358 -1.12 -15.22 -9.01
CA ARG A 358 -0.46 -16.09 -10.02
C ARG A 358 -1.35 -16.48 -11.21
N SER A 359 -2.67 -16.45 -11.03
CA SER A 359 -3.66 -16.78 -12.07
C SER A 359 -4.19 -15.55 -12.82
N LEU A 360 -3.76 -14.32 -12.48
CA LEU A 360 -4.33 -13.08 -13.00
C LEU A 360 -3.63 -12.62 -14.27
N ASN A 361 -4.08 -13.20 -15.38
CA ASN A 361 -3.61 -12.89 -16.71
C ASN A 361 -4.40 -11.76 -17.36
N GLY A 362 -3.71 -10.90 -18.12
CA GLY A 362 -4.34 -9.83 -18.89
C GLY A 362 -4.70 -8.59 -18.09
N TYR A 363 -4.15 -8.43 -16.89
CA TYR A 363 -4.32 -7.22 -16.07
C TYR A 363 -3.03 -6.46 -15.92
N MET A 364 -3.15 -5.14 -15.70
CA MET A 364 -2.06 -4.24 -15.38
C MET A 364 -2.43 -3.32 -14.21
N ARG A 365 -1.43 -2.92 -13.39
CA ARG A 365 -1.62 -1.90 -12.35
C ARG A 365 -0.89 -0.61 -12.74
N LEU A 366 -1.62 0.50 -12.74
CA LEU A 366 -1.14 1.84 -13.03
C LEU A 366 -1.16 2.69 -11.76
N ASN A 367 -0.08 3.44 -11.51
CA ASN A 367 -0.02 4.46 -10.46
C ASN A 367 -0.48 5.81 -11.01
N ALA A 368 -1.57 6.36 -10.47
CA ALA A 368 -2.15 7.65 -10.90
C ALA A 368 -1.67 8.85 -10.07
N ALA A 369 -0.77 8.66 -9.09
CA ALA A 369 -0.24 9.73 -8.25
C ALA A 369 0.94 10.44 -8.92
N CYS A 370 0.66 11.08 -10.04
CA CYS A 370 1.60 11.92 -10.81
C CYS A 370 0.88 13.13 -11.40
N PRO A 371 1.60 14.16 -11.86
CA PRO A 371 1.00 15.31 -12.55
C PRO A 371 0.12 14.88 -13.71
N ARG A 372 -1.00 15.58 -13.91
CA ARG A 372 -1.99 15.31 -14.98
C ARG A 372 -1.34 15.18 -16.34
N SER A 373 -0.38 16.05 -16.67
CA SER A 373 0.32 16.05 -17.96
C SER A 373 1.06 14.73 -18.24
N VAL A 374 1.57 14.05 -17.18
CA VAL A 374 2.22 12.74 -17.30
C VAL A 374 1.20 11.66 -17.64
N LEU A 375 0.03 11.66 -16.97
CA LEU A 375 -1.06 10.72 -17.30
C LEU A 375 -1.61 10.95 -18.72
N GLU A 376 -1.79 12.20 -19.13
CA GLU A 376 -2.22 12.52 -20.48
C GLU A 376 -1.24 12.00 -21.54
N GLN A 377 0.06 12.15 -21.29
CA GLN A 377 1.07 11.58 -22.17
C GLN A 377 0.98 10.05 -22.20
N ALA A 378 0.88 9.42 -21.03
CA ALA A 378 0.79 7.96 -20.90
C ALA A 378 -0.44 7.41 -21.63
N MET A 379 -1.59 8.05 -21.48
CA MET A 379 -2.83 7.60 -22.12
C MET A 379 -2.80 7.79 -23.64
N ARG A 380 -2.24 8.89 -24.15
CA ARG A 380 -2.04 9.07 -25.62
C ARG A 380 -1.11 8.01 -26.20
N GLN A 381 -0.01 7.66 -25.50
CA GLN A 381 0.91 6.60 -25.94
C GLN A 381 0.21 5.24 -25.96
N LEU A 382 -0.59 4.94 -24.93
CA LEU A 382 -1.36 3.70 -24.85
C LEU A 382 -2.40 3.60 -25.97
N GLU A 383 -3.13 4.68 -26.26
CA GLU A 383 -4.09 4.75 -27.37
C GLU A 383 -3.40 4.48 -28.71
N ALA A 384 -2.30 5.17 -28.99
CA ALA A 384 -1.55 4.98 -30.24
C ALA A 384 -1.06 3.53 -30.39
N ALA A 385 -0.60 2.93 -29.31
CA ALA A 385 -0.16 1.54 -29.30
C ALA A 385 -1.35 0.58 -29.55
N VAL A 386 -2.48 0.74 -28.88
CA VAL A 386 -3.67 -0.10 -29.07
C VAL A 386 -4.23 0.02 -30.48
N ASN A 387 -4.22 1.21 -31.06
CA ASN A 387 -4.66 1.41 -32.46
C ASN A 387 -3.72 0.79 -33.50
N SER A 388 -2.52 0.37 -33.09
CA SER A 388 -1.55 -0.33 -33.95
C SER A 388 -1.63 -1.86 -33.88
N LEU A 389 -2.48 -2.43 -32.98
CA LEU A 389 -2.78 -3.86 -32.89
C LEU A 389 -3.76 -4.30 -33.98
#